data_7aec56caa7a4558b891635b4bd632309
#
_entry.id   7aec56caa7a4558b891635b4bd632309
#
_cell.length_a   1.000
_cell.length_b   1.000
_cell.length_c   1.000
_cell.angle_alpha   90.00
_cell.angle_beta   90.00
_cell.angle_gamma   90.00
#
_symmetry.space_group_name_H-M   'P 1'
#
loop_
_entity.id
_entity.type
_entity.pdbx_description
1 polymer ?
#
loop_
_entity_poly.entity_id
_entity_poly.type
_entity_poly.pdbx_seq_one_letter_code
_entity_poly.pdbx_strand_id
1 'polypeptide(L)'
;MYSPRTLSRLNHNLRGPLLRRWASNSVRFSVHGNGQSTKDSLIQTVNQGIKQLNATKQVENDALVILASRHYASWLQDEKFMSTLLEPFSSTGPSELSVLAAAVDGLHPVQPLGEIPHGFSFYHGSRRSILPNLWQSNQSRPQRDSKLQAAITFRLNSLDLTPSTTNCTLPLANTIFQNGLQSTLLASRWRRSGARLELAQMTEQQTQDVDFSRELATSMTTIEAPLVPITAPRKILAGLGNIIRQIEVDGKATPASKELEIAVQTLFDRRLKEGHEFPPGPVGVWAVVIPPATTQLTDVERMDEWANMLNEDSMAEDEWKQALEMKGHVQGFLGHGARVYRILSGGGGWGKKQGLLSLDPETKYSPSEEDDLDSFIRSFSSQHDGHAQEGVVAPGSYVQYFVSPPATAKSELPQGDDTSTSIAFGASEASLAENSPSTGGPSGWKLNPDHFGAVTSHGLFITSETNKSIDSKLDAPDSWIGYSK
;
A
#
# COMPACT_ATOMS: atom_id res chain seq x y z
N MET A 1 -30.91 41.63 -53.70
CA MET A 1 -31.18 40.24 -54.14
C MET A 1 -29.88 39.45 -54.14
N TYR A 2 -29.60 38.75 -53.04
CA TYR A 2 -28.53 37.77 -52.99
C TYR A 2 -29.05 36.56 -52.20
N SER A 3 -29.03 35.40 -52.86
CA SER A 3 -29.52 34.10 -52.40
C SER A 3 -28.44 33.43 -51.53
N PRO A 4 -28.78 32.75 -50.42
CA PRO A 4 -27.78 32.01 -49.63
C PRO A 4 -27.57 30.60 -50.20
N ARG A 5 -26.31 30.25 -50.39
CA ARG A 5 -25.85 28.90 -50.75
C ARG A 5 -25.91 27.96 -49.58
N THR A 6 -26.61 26.89 -49.75
CA THR A 6 -26.68 25.68 -48.91
C THR A 6 -25.31 24.99 -48.83
N LEU A 7 -24.75 24.89 -47.62
CA LEU A 7 -23.60 24.04 -47.34
C LEU A 7 -24.09 22.65 -46.91
N SER A 8 -23.81 21.66 -47.76
CA SER A 8 -24.04 20.25 -47.53
C SER A 8 -23.16 19.73 -46.37
N ARG A 9 -23.82 19.06 -45.39
CA ARG A 9 -23.15 18.33 -44.33
C ARG A 9 -22.41 17.10 -44.90
N LEU A 10 -21.09 17.08 -44.83
CA LEU A 10 -20.27 15.90 -44.96
C LEU A 10 -20.24 15.17 -43.63
N ASN A 11 -21.04 14.09 -43.52
CA ASN A 11 -20.94 13.09 -42.50
C ASN A 11 -19.66 12.26 -42.72
N HIS A 12 -18.58 12.58 -42.08
CA HIS A 12 -17.45 11.67 -41.91
C HIS A 12 -17.73 10.73 -40.71
N ASN A 13 -18.25 9.55 -41.05
CA ASN A 13 -18.20 8.38 -40.18
C ASN A 13 -16.74 7.96 -39.98
N LEU A 14 -16.06 8.57 -39.01
CA LEU A 14 -14.85 8.01 -38.41
C LEU A 14 -15.26 6.85 -37.48
N ARG A 15 -15.38 5.67 -38.09
CA ARG A 15 -15.31 4.42 -37.32
C ARG A 15 -13.90 4.31 -36.79
N GLY A 16 -13.65 4.84 -35.59
CA GLY A 16 -12.46 4.54 -34.81
C GLY A 16 -12.37 3.02 -34.59
N PRO A 17 -11.18 2.43 -34.52
CA PRO A 17 -11.05 1.02 -34.24
C PRO A 17 -11.74 0.75 -32.91
N LEU A 18 -12.71 -0.16 -32.92
CA LEU A 18 -13.32 -0.73 -31.71
C LEU A 18 -12.18 -1.29 -30.88
N LEU A 19 -11.74 -0.55 -29.86
CA LEU A 19 -10.96 -1.08 -28.78
C LEU A 19 -11.76 -2.27 -28.23
N ARG A 20 -11.40 -3.49 -28.66
CA ARG A 20 -11.88 -4.71 -28.05
C ARG A 20 -11.59 -4.56 -26.56
N ARG A 21 -12.62 -4.32 -25.78
CA ARG A 21 -12.59 -4.42 -24.32
C ARG A 21 -12.07 -5.83 -24.02
N TRP A 22 -10.81 -5.95 -23.70
CA TRP A 22 -10.25 -7.18 -23.16
C TRP A 22 -10.94 -7.35 -21.80
N ALA A 23 -12.03 -8.11 -21.80
CA ALA A 23 -12.67 -8.49 -20.57
C ALA A 23 -11.60 -9.26 -19.79
N SER A 24 -11.19 -8.75 -18.62
CA SER A 24 -10.33 -9.44 -17.69
C SER A 24 -10.92 -10.83 -17.43
N ASN A 25 -10.16 -11.86 -17.73
CA ASN A 25 -10.58 -13.25 -17.56
C ASN A 25 -10.28 -13.75 -16.14
N SER A 26 -9.72 -12.90 -15.27
CA SER A 26 -9.39 -13.23 -13.89
C SER A 26 -10.62 -13.11 -12.98
N VAL A 27 -10.58 -13.85 -11.91
CA VAL A 27 -11.59 -13.85 -10.85
C VAL A 27 -10.90 -13.47 -9.55
N ARG A 28 -11.48 -12.51 -8.82
CA ARG A 28 -11.00 -12.09 -7.51
C ARG A 28 -12.16 -12.01 -6.53
N PHE A 29 -11.89 -12.38 -5.31
CA PHE A 29 -12.83 -12.24 -4.19
C PHE A 29 -12.09 -12.39 -2.86
N SER A 30 -12.65 -11.86 -1.80
CA SER A 30 -12.18 -12.12 -0.45
C SER A 30 -13.28 -12.79 0.40
N VAL A 31 -12.83 -13.53 1.40
CA VAL A 31 -13.69 -14.23 2.36
C VAL A 31 -13.27 -13.83 3.75
N HIS A 32 -14.13 -13.12 4.45
CA HIS A 32 -13.88 -12.61 5.78
C HIS A 32 -14.49 -13.55 6.82
N GLY A 33 -13.69 -13.98 7.79
CA GLY A 33 -14.10 -14.88 8.86
C GLY A 33 -14.13 -14.20 10.22
N ASN A 34 -14.79 -14.83 11.16
CA ASN A 34 -14.70 -14.53 12.58
C ASN A 34 -13.95 -15.65 13.33
N GLY A 35 -13.65 -15.47 14.61
CA GLY A 35 -12.89 -16.43 15.42
C GLY A 35 -13.49 -17.85 15.55
N GLN A 36 -14.73 -18.06 15.08
CA GLN A 36 -15.41 -19.37 15.08
C GLN A 36 -15.42 -20.03 13.68
N SER A 37 -14.77 -19.44 12.70
CA SER A 37 -14.75 -19.93 11.31
C SER A 37 -13.87 -21.17 11.16
N THR A 38 -14.39 -22.22 10.51
CA THR A 38 -13.72 -23.51 10.33
C THR A 38 -13.21 -23.70 8.90
N LYS A 39 -12.27 -24.65 8.70
CA LYS A 39 -11.77 -25.04 7.36
C LYS A 39 -12.89 -25.49 6.43
N ASP A 40 -13.81 -26.34 6.93
CA ASP A 40 -14.90 -26.89 6.12
C ASP A 40 -15.89 -25.80 5.70
N SER A 41 -16.22 -24.87 6.59
CA SER A 41 -17.09 -23.73 6.24
C SER A 41 -16.43 -22.76 5.27
N LEU A 42 -15.10 -22.58 5.32
CA LEU A 42 -14.35 -21.81 4.31
C LEU A 42 -14.46 -22.49 2.93
N ILE A 43 -14.19 -23.78 2.84
CA ILE A 43 -14.28 -24.55 1.59
C ILE A 43 -15.66 -24.42 0.98
N GLN A 44 -16.72 -24.55 1.79
CA GLN A 44 -18.10 -24.37 1.32
C GLN A 44 -18.34 -22.96 0.75
N THR A 45 -17.90 -21.92 1.44
CA THR A 45 -18.05 -20.52 1.01
C THR A 45 -17.28 -20.25 -0.28
N VAL A 46 -16.04 -20.74 -0.40
CA VAL A 46 -15.24 -20.62 -1.63
C VAL A 46 -15.91 -21.35 -2.80
N ASN A 47 -16.41 -22.57 -2.59
CA ASN A 47 -17.14 -23.31 -3.60
C ASN A 47 -18.39 -22.58 -4.10
N GLN A 48 -19.15 -21.95 -3.19
CA GLN A 48 -20.30 -21.12 -3.55
C GLN A 48 -19.88 -19.87 -4.33
N GLY A 49 -18.82 -19.18 -3.87
CA GLY A 49 -18.28 -17.99 -4.52
C GLY A 49 -17.84 -18.27 -5.96
N ILE A 50 -17.05 -19.32 -6.18
CA ILE A 50 -16.60 -19.71 -7.52
C ILE A 50 -17.80 -20.05 -8.44
N LYS A 51 -18.80 -20.78 -7.95
CA LYS A 51 -20.01 -21.06 -8.73
C LYS A 51 -20.78 -19.79 -9.11
N GLN A 52 -20.88 -18.82 -8.22
CA GLN A 52 -21.54 -17.54 -8.49
C GLN A 52 -20.76 -16.69 -9.50
N LEU A 53 -19.42 -16.66 -9.38
CA LEU A 53 -18.55 -15.85 -10.22
C LEU A 53 -18.27 -16.48 -11.59
N ASN A 54 -18.22 -17.81 -11.70
CA ASN A 54 -17.93 -18.54 -12.94
C ASN A 54 -19.17 -18.81 -13.81
N ALA A 55 -20.35 -18.35 -13.44
CA ALA A 55 -21.57 -18.55 -14.23
C ALA A 55 -21.47 -18.01 -15.69
N THR A 56 -20.39 -17.37 -16.07
CA THR A 56 -20.28 -16.67 -17.34
C THR A 56 -19.10 -17.01 -18.24
N LYS A 57 -18.01 -17.71 -17.84
CA LYS A 57 -16.89 -17.96 -18.78
C LYS A 57 -15.97 -19.12 -18.40
N GLN A 58 -15.77 -20.00 -19.36
CA GLN A 58 -14.64 -20.93 -19.47
C GLN A 58 -13.38 -20.12 -19.81
N VAL A 59 -12.44 -20.05 -18.91
CA VAL A 59 -11.14 -19.47 -19.15
C VAL A 59 -10.07 -20.41 -18.62
N GLU A 60 -8.97 -20.55 -19.36
CA GLU A 60 -7.81 -21.35 -18.99
C GLU A 60 -6.98 -20.61 -17.90
N ASN A 61 -7.54 -20.45 -16.71
CA ASN A 61 -6.83 -19.93 -15.57
C ASN A 61 -6.05 -21.05 -14.90
N ASP A 62 -4.73 -20.95 -14.89
CA ASP A 62 -3.78 -21.95 -14.41
C ASP A 62 -2.94 -21.46 -13.20
N ALA A 63 -3.32 -20.32 -12.62
CA ALA A 63 -2.65 -19.77 -11.45
C ALA A 63 -3.61 -19.13 -10.46
N LEU A 64 -3.26 -19.25 -9.17
CA LEU A 64 -4.00 -18.69 -8.05
C LEU A 64 -3.04 -18.00 -7.06
N VAL A 65 -3.37 -16.79 -6.67
CA VAL A 65 -2.74 -16.07 -5.54
C VAL A 65 -3.69 -16.14 -4.35
N ILE A 66 -3.20 -16.56 -3.20
CA ILE A 66 -3.93 -16.64 -1.93
C ILE A 66 -3.20 -15.78 -0.91
N LEU A 67 -3.88 -14.76 -0.38
CA LEU A 67 -3.42 -14.03 0.79
C LEU A 67 -4.29 -14.44 1.96
N ALA A 68 -3.67 -14.92 3.04
CA ALA A 68 -4.36 -15.33 4.25
C ALA A 68 -3.90 -14.47 5.43
N SER A 69 -4.82 -14.05 6.30
CA SER A 69 -4.40 -13.41 7.52
C SER A 69 -3.52 -14.34 8.35
N ARG A 70 -2.51 -13.80 9.04
CA ARG A 70 -1.46 -14.55 9.76
C ARG A 70 -2.00 -15.66 10.67
N HIS A 71 -3.18 -15.49 11.24
CA HIS A 71 -3.84 -16.51 12.09
C HIS A 71 -4.11 -17.83 11.35
N TYR A 72 -4.20 -17.78 10.03
CA TYR A 72 -4.45 -18.94 9.18
C TYR A 72 -3.16 -19.42 8.45
N ALA A 73 -1.97 -18.93 8.82
CA ALA A 73 -0.71 -19.30 8.16
C ALA A 73 -0.46 -20.81 8.16
N SER A 74 -0.77 -21.51 9.24
CA SER A 74 -0.64 -22.98 9.33
C SER A 74 -1.58 -23.74 8.40
N TRP A 75 -2.70 -23.14 7.96
CA TRP A 75 -3.61 -23.76 7.01
C TRP A 75 -3.03 -23.82 5.60
N LEU A 76 -2.16 -22.86 5.25
CA LEU A 76 -1.49 -22.82 3.93
C LEU A 76 -0.48 -23.95 3.74
N GLN A 77 -0.01 -24.58 4.83
CA GLN A 77 0.88 -25.73 4.81
C GLN A 77 0.15 -27.08 4.93
N ASP A 78 -1.15 -27.06 5.26
CA ASP A 78 -1.96 -28.28 5.34
C ASP A 78 -2.33 -28.76 3.94
N GLU A 79 -1.57 -29.76 3.44
CA GLU A 79 -1.74 -30.29 2.08
C GLU A 79 -3.17 -30.80 1.83
N LYS A 80 -3.78 -31.49 2.81
CA LYS A 80 -5.12 -32.04 2.69
C LYS A 80 -6.19 -30.92 2.58
N PHE A 81 -6.07 -29.92 3.41
CA PHE A 81 -6.93 -28.74 3.36
C PHE A 81 -6.75 -27.99 2.03
N MET A 82 -5.52 -27.70 1.64
CA MET A 82 -5.21 -27.00 0.38
C MET A 82 -5.71 -27.78 -0.83
N SER A 83 -5.49 -29.10 -0.89
CA SER A 83 -6.01 -29.94 -1.97
C SER A 83 -7.51 -29.76 -2.15
N THR A 84 -8.29 -29.78 -1.08
CA THR A 84 -9.76 -29.63 -1.11
C THR A 84 -10.16 -28.18 -1.43
N LEU A 85 -9.47 -27.17 -0.87
CA LEU A 85 -9.74 -25.76 -1.14
C LEU A 85 -9.52 -25.39 -2.61
N LEU A 86 -8.54 -26.02 -3.26
CA LEU A 86 -8.13 -25.72 -4.65
C LEU A 86 -8.98 -26.44 -5.71
N GLU A 87 -9.76 -27.48 -5.37
CA GLU A 87 -10.59 -28.24 -6.31
C GLU A 87 -11.48 -27.36 -7.21
N PRO A 88 -12.21 -26.34 -6.70
CA PRO A 88 -13.12 -25.55 -7.55
C PRO A 88 -12.39 -24.69 -8.57
N PHE A 89 -11.11 -24.32 -8.33
CA PHE A 89 -10.31 -23.53 -9.26
C PHE A 89 -9.74 -24.34 -10.43
N SER A 90 -9.71 -25.67 -10.33
CA SER A 90 -9.16 -26.54 -11.37
C SER A 90 -10.23 -27.39 -12.05
N SER A 91 -11.52 -27.30 -11.66
CA SER A 91 -12.60 -28.18 -12.12
C SER A 91 -12.86 -28.12 -13.63
N THR A 92 -12.60 -26.99 -14.27
CA THR A 92 -12.78 -26.76 -15.71
C THR A 92 -11.50 -26.36 -16.44
N GLY A 93 -10.36 -26.33 -15.72
CA GLY A 93 -9.10 -25.76 -16.17
C GLY A 93 -8.02 -26.81 -16.52
N PRO A 94 -6.77 -26.35 -16.67
CA PRO A 94 -5.64 -27.16 -17.04
C PRO A 94 -5.34 -28.28 -16.03
N SER A 95 -4.56 -29.27 -16.45
CA SER A 95 -4.17 -30.41 -15.62
C SER A 95 -3.25 -30.01 -14.45
N GLU A 96 -2.74 -28.80 -14.44
CA GLU A 96 -1.80 -28.28 -13.46
C GLU A 96 -2.21 -26.86 -13.01
N LEU A 97 -2.25 -26.61 -11.69
CA LEU A 97 -2.52 -25.31 -11.08
C LEU A 97 -1.29 -24.83 -10.32
N SER A 98 -0.80 -23.63 -10.63
CA SER A 98 0.27 -22.95 -9.90
C SER A 98 -0.31 -22.07 -8.83
N VAL A 99 0.13 -22.20 -7.58
CA VAL A 99 -0.42 -21.45 -6.44
C VAL A 99 0.70 -20.69 -5.74
N LEU A 100 0.48 -19.39 -5.53
CA LEU A 100 1.26 -18.56 -4.62
C LEU A 100 0.41 -18.29 -3.39
N ALA A 101 0.84 -18.76 -2.22
CA ALA A 101 0.14 -18.56 -0.95
C ALA A 101 1.02 -17.77 0.01
N ALA A 102 0.46 -16.73 0.63
CA ALA A 102 1.18 -15.86 1.57
C ALA A 102 0.35 -15.53 2.80
N ALA A 103 1.03 -15.34 3.93
CA ALA A 103 0.43 -14.84 5.16
C ALA A 103 0.68 -13.34 5.31
N VAL A 104 -0.39 -12.58 5.53
CA VAL A 104 -0.40 -11.13 5.70
C VAL A 104 -0.96 -10.76 7.08
N ASP A 105 -0.74 -9.54 7.57
CA ASP A 105 -1.23 -9.14 8.90
C ASP A 105 -2.76 -9.18 8.97
N GLY A 106 -3.44 -8.74 7.90
CA GLY A 106 -4.89 -8.79 7.75
C GLY A 106 -5.28 -8.58 6.28
N LEU A 107 -6.57 -8.63 5.99
CA LEU A 107 -7.06 -8.27 4.66
C LEU A 107 -7.37 -6.77 4.61
N HIS A 108 -7.26 -6.17 3.43
CA HIS A 108 -7.75 -4.81 3.27
C HIS A 108 -9.29 -4.81 3.35
N PRO A 109 -9.92 -3.90 4.11
CA PRO A 109 -11.37 -3.81 4.15
C PRO A 109 -11.94 -3.37 2.79
N VAL A 110 -13.16 -3.82 2.46
CA VAL A 110 -13.83 -3.42 1.20
C VAL A 110 -14.06 -1.91 1.16
N GLN A 111 -14.40 -1.33 2.31
CA GLN A 111 -14.43 0.12 2.51
C GLN A 111 -13.13 0.55 3.18
N PRO A 112 -12.35 1.47 2.62
CA PRO A 112 -10.99 1.75 3.04
C PRO A 112 -10.79 2.05 4.54
N LEU A 113 -11.76 2.68 5.18
CA LEU A 113 -11.71 3.04 6.61
C LEU A 113 -12.40 2.01 7.53
N GLY A 114 -12.81 0.86 6.99
CA GLY A 114 -13.43 -0.22 7.77
C GLY A 114 -12.45 -0.90 8.73
N GLU A 115 -12.99 -1.73 9.62
CA GLU A 115 -12.18 -2.63 10.44
C GLU A 115 -11.38 -3.58 9.55
N ILE A 116 -10.14 -3.91 9.94
CA ILE A 116 -9.28 -4.85 9.23
C ILE A 116 -9.84 -6.26 9.40
N PRO A 117 -10.35 -6.89 8.33
CA PRO A 117 -10.93 -8.21 8.47
C PRO A 117 -9.85 -9.29 8.43
N HIS A 118 -10.12 -10.40 9.12
CA HIS A 118 -9.32 -11.61 9.02
C HIS A 118 -9.96 -12.61 8.06
N GLY A 119 -9.16 -13.31 7.27
CA GLY A 119 -9.68 -14.27 6.31
C GLY A 119 -8.72 -14.57 5.17
N PHE A 120 -9.31 -14.77 3.99
CA PHE A 120 -8.59 -15.14 2.78
C PHE A 120 -8.98 -14.25 1.61
N SER A 121 -8.00 -13.89 0.78
CA SER A 121 -8.17 -13.15 -0.46
C SER A 121 -7.65 -13.99 -1.61
N PHE A 122 -8.44 -14.13 -2.68
CA PHE A 122 -8.17 -15.00 -3.81
C PHE A 122 -8.12 -14.21 -5.11
N TYR A 123 -7.08 -14.47 -5.92
CA TYR A 123 -6.93 -13.91 -7.26
C TYR A 123 -6.53 -15.01 -8.23
N HIS A 124 -7.45 -15.41 -9.10
CA HIS A 124 -7.34 -16.52 -10.02
C HIS A 124 -7.28 -16.03 -11.47
N GLY A 125 -6.23 -16.41 -12.19
CA GLY A 125 -6.00 -15.95 -13.54
C GLY A 125 -4.97 -16.80 -14.29
N SER A 126 -4.55 -16.35 -15.47
CA SER A 126 -3.49 -17.02 -16.21
C SER A 126 -2.12 -16.77 -15.57
N ARG A 127 -1.35 -17.83 -15.35
CA ARG A 127 0.01 -17.75 -14.77
C ARG A 127 0.89 -16.77 -15.54
N ARG A 128 0.80 -16.76 -16.88
CA ARG A 128 1.59 -15.84 -17.71
C ARG A 128 1.25 -14.37 -17.48
N SER A 129 0.03 -14.09 -17.05
CA SER A 129 -0.41 -12.72 -16.73
C SER A 129 -0.11 -12.34 -15.30
N ILE A 130 -0.49 -13.18 -14.32
CA ILE A 130 -0.48 -12.80 -12.90
C ILE A 130 0.78 -13.21 -12.15
N LEU A 131 1.46 -14.31 -12.56
CA LEU A 131 2.66 -14.85 -11.91
C LEU A 131 3.74 -15.23 -12.93
N PRO A 132 4.20 -14.29 -13.80
CA PRO A 132 5.04 -14.63 -14.95
C PRO A 132 6.37 -15.31 -14.54
N ASN A 133 6.91 -14.99 -13.38
CA ASN A 133 8.24 -15.42 -12.94
C ASN A 133 8.21 -16.47 -11.81
N LEU A 134 7.04 -17.07 -11.50
CA LEU A 134 6.88 -17.94 -10.32
C LEU A 134 7.89 -19.10 -10.25
N TRP A 135 8.24 -19.69 -11.40
CA TRP A 135 9.12 -20.86 -11.50
C TRP A 135 10.48 -20.55 -12.10
N GLN A 136 10.80 -19.27 -12.33
CA GLN A 136 12.14 -18.92 -12.80
C GLN A 136 13.09 -18.98 -11.61
N SER A 137 14.08 -19.88 -11.70
CA SER A 137 15.20 -19.91 -10.75
C SER A 137 16.06 -18.67 -11.02
N ASN A 138 15.91 -17.62 -10.24
CA ASN A 138 16.88 -16.54 -10.23
C ASN A 138 18.16 -17.11 -9.60
N GLN A 139 19.17 -17.42 -10.44
CA GLN A 139 20.50 -17.83 -9.99
C GLN A 139 21.20 -16.78 -9.12
N SER A 140 20.62 -15.56 -9.04
CA SER A 140 21.05 -14.43 -8.22
C SER A 140 20.22 -14.20 -6.96
N ARG A 141 19.22 -15.07 -6.65
CA ARG A 141 18.53 -14.94 -5.35
C ARG A 141 19.49 -15.38 -4.26
N PRO A 142 19.77 -14.55 -3.26
CA PRO A 142 20.54 -14.98 -2.10
C PRO A 142 19.89 -16.24 -1.53
N GLN A 143 20.74 -17.19 -1.12
CA GLN A 143 20.30 -18.39 -0.42
C GLN A 143 19.42 -17.91 0.73
N ARG A 144 18.17 -18.42 0.83
CA ARG A 144 17.20 -17.97 1.81
C ARG A 144 17.85 -17.92 3.20
N ASP A 145 17.97 -16.72 3.73
CA ASP A 145 18.20 -16.54 5.15
C ASP A 145 16.84 -16.65 5.85
N SER A 146 16.66 -17.69 6.66
CA SER A 146 15.43 -17.96 7.40
C SER A 146 15.06 -16.85 8.40
N LYS A 147 15.95 -15.90 8.62
CA LYS A 147 15.76 -14.75 9.51
C LYS A 147 15.16 -13.54 8.80
N LEU A 148 15.17 -13.51 7.45
CA LEU A 148 14.70 -12.36 6.69
C LEU A 148 13.20 -12.43 6.45
N GLN A 149 12.53 -11.30 6.55
CA GLN A 149 11.11 -11.15 6.25
C GLN A 149 10.88 -11.29 4.74
N ALA A 150 9.90 -12.09 4.33
CA ALA A 150 9.53 -12.20 2.93
C ALA A 150 8.58 -11.05 2.53
N ALA A 151 8.50 -10.78 1.22
CA ALA A 151 7.60 -9.76 0.68
C ALA A 151 7.00 -10.16 -0.67
N ILE A 152 5.85 -9.56 -0.99
CA ILE A 152 5.24 -9.62 -2.32
C ILE A 152 5.27 -8.23 -2.94
N THR A 153 5.69 -8.17 -4.21
CA THR A 153 5.60 -6.94 -5.02
C THR A 153 4.41 -7.03 -5.97
N PHE A 154 3.46 -6.14 -5.81
CA PHE A 154 2.31 -5.99 -6.69
C PHE A 154 2.60 -4.94 -7.75
N ARG A 155 2.54 -5.34 -9.02
CA ARG A 155 2.69 -4.42 -10.17
C ARG A 155 1.35 -3.87 -10.55
N LEU A 156 1.20 -2.56 -10.36
CA LEU A 156 -0.01 -1.79 -10.65
C LEU A 156 0.22 -0.90 -11.88
N ASN A 157 -0.83 -0.34 -12.44
CA ASN A 157 -0.72 0.69 -13.46
C ASN A 157 -0.10 1.98 -12.88
N SER A 158 0.24 2.91 -13.75
CA SER A 158 0.76 4.20 -13.32
C SER A 158 -0.27 4.99 -12.49
N LEU A 159 0.25 5.89 -11.69
CA LEU A 159 -0.52 6.91 -10.96
C LEU A 159 -1.05 8.02 -11.89
N ASP A 160 -0.47 8.14 -13.06
CA ASP A 160 -0.82 9.07 -14.12
C ASP A 160 -1.15 8.30 -15.41
N LEU A 161 -1.59 9.01 -16.44
CA LEU A 161 -1.95 8.41 -17.74
C LEU A 161 -0.72 7.98 -18.59
N THR A 162 0.49 8.02 -18.02
CA THR A 162 1.68 7.55 -18.72
C THR A 162 1.74 6.02 -18.75
N PRO A 163 2.32 5.39 -19.77
CA PRO A 163 2.44 3.94 -19.86
C PRO A 163 3.58 3.42 -18.96
N SER A 164 3.54 3.72 -17.68
CA SER A 164 4.48 3.25 -16.67
C SER A 164 3.77 2.38 -15.63
N THR A 165 4.53 1.64 -14.85
CA THR A 165 4.01 0.80 -13.77
C THR A 165 4.45 1.33 -12.42
N THR A 166 3.56 1.18 -11.43
CA THR A 166 3.85 1.43 -10.03
C THR A 166 3.96 0.09 -9.33
N ASN A 167 5.08 -0.15 -8.64
CA ASN A 167 5.29 -1.33 -7.84
C ASN A 167 4.96 -1.00 -6.38
N CYS A 168 4.15 -1.86 -5.76
CA CYS A 168 3.86 -1.82 -4.33
C CYS A 168 4.41 -3.08 -3.68
N THR A 169 5.48 -2.96 -2.90
CA THR A 169 6.03 -4.09 -2.15
C THR A 169 5.46 -4.11 -0.75
N LEU A 170 4.83 -5.23 -0.42
CA LEU A 170 4.18 -5.50 0.85
C LEU A 170 5.00 -6.53 1.62
N PRO A 171 5.68 -6.14 2.73
CA PRO A 171 6.31 -7.08 3.65
C PRO A 171 5.26 -7.98 4.30
N LEU A 172 5.55 -9.27 4.40
CA LEU A 172 4.62 -10.26 4.91
C LEU A 172 4.60 -10.31 6.45
N ALA A 173 3.54 -10.83 6.99
CA ALA A 173 3.38 -11.00 8.42
C ALA A 173 4.42 -11.95 9.02
N ASN A 174 4.81 -11.69 10.27
CA ASN A 174 5.55 -12.66 11.08
C ASN A 174 4.62 -13.81 11.48
N THR A 175 5.02 -15.05 11.13
CA THR A 175 4.21 -16.26 11.33
C THR A 175 4.90 -17.30 12.20
N ILE A 176 5.97 -16.93 12.93
CA ILE A 176 6.79 -17.88 13.70
C ILE A 176 5.98 -18.63 14.75
N PHE A 177 5.01 -17.99 15.37
CA PHE A 177 4.14 -18.59 16.38
C PHE A 177 2.98 -19.42 15.79
N GLN A 178 2.68 -19.27 14.49
CA GLN A 178 1.60 -19.97 13.82
C GLN A 178 2.06 -21.24 13.12
N ASN A 179 3.23 -21.22 12.52
CA ASN A 179 3.72 -22.35 11.73
C ASN A 179 5.26 -22.54 11.75
N GLY A 180 5.97 -21.80 12.60
CA GLY A 180 7.42 -21.91 12.76
C GLY A 180 8.26 -21.21 11.70
N LEU A 181 7.64 -20.51 10.73
CA LEU A 181 8.33 -19.71 9.72
C LEU A 181 8.35 -18.24 10.10
N GLN A 182 9.46 -17.53 9.90
CA GLN A 182 9.54 -16.08 10.12
C GLN A 182 8.46 -15.35 9.30
N SER A 183 8.29 -15.75 8.04
CA SER A 183 7.18 -15.31 7.20
C SER A 183 6.80 -16.43 6.24
N THR A 184 5.53 -16.48 5.85
CA THR A 184 4.99 -17.54 5.00
C THR A 184 4.75 -17.01 3.60
N LEU A 185 5.59 -17.46 2.65
CA LEU A 185 5.44 -17.27 1.21
C LEU A 185 5.77 -18.57 0.48
N LEU A 186 4.74 -19.25 -0.01
CA LEU A 186 4.81 -20.58 -0.58
C LEU A 186 4.41 -20.57 -2.05
N ALA A 187 5.30 -21.01 -2.93
CA ALA A 187 4.97 -21.33 -4.31
C ALA A 187 4.72 -22.83 -4.40
N SER A 188 3.57 -23.27 -4.89
CA SER A 188 3.23 -24.67 -5.03
C SER A 188 2.60 -24.98 -6.38
N ARG A 189 2.83 -26.22 -6.83
CA ARG A 189 2.31 -26.76 -8.08
C ARG A 189 1.46 -27.98 -7.77
N TRP A 190 0.23 -27.95 -8.25
CA TRP A 190 -0.77 -28.96 -8.00
C TRP A 190 -1.17 -29.63 -9.30
N ARG A 191 -1.24 -30.93 -9.34
CA ARG A 191 -1.65 -31.72 -10.51
C ARG A 191 -2.92 -32.47 -10.22
N ARG A 192 -3.75 -32.57 -11.23
CA ARG A 192 -4.97 -33.37 -11.13
C ARG A 192 -4.63 -34.86 -11.25
N SER A 193 -5.00 -35.63 -10.23
CA SER A 193 -4.90 -37.09 -10.17
C SER A 193 -6.30 -37.65 -9.91
N GLY A 194 -6.96 -38.06 -10.98
CA GLY A 194 -8.36 -38.45 -10.91
C GLY A 194 -9.30 -37.30 -10.52
N ALA A 195 -10.00 -37.45 -9.40
CA ALA A 195 -10.92 -36.44 -8.86
C ALA A 195 -10.26 -35.42 -7.91
N ARG A 196 -9.00 -35.61 -7.54
CA ARG A 196 -8.30 -34.79 -6.53
C ARG A 196 -7.12 -34.03 -7.13
N LEU A 197 -6.72 -32.99 -6.44
CA LEU A 197 -5.46 -32.31 -6.69
C LEU A 197 -4.38 -32.84 -5.74
N GLU A 198 -3.26 -33.24 -6.29
CA GLU A 198 -2.09 -33.69 -5.54
C GLU A 198 -0.97 -32.65 -5.64
N LEU A 199 -0.27 -32.43 -4.53
CA LEU A 199 0.88 -31.55 -4.48
C LEU A 199 2.05 -32.18 -5.25
N ALA A 200 2.45 -31.54 -6.35
CA ALA A 200 3.59 -31.98 -7.15
C ALA A 200 4.91 -31.35 -6.70
N GLN A 201 4.85 -30.10 -6.25
CA GLN A 201 6.02 -29.33 -5.82
C GLN A 201 5.59 -28.21 -4.86
N MET A 202 6.37 -27.95 -3.83
CA MET A 202 6.23 -26.76 -2.98
C MET A 202 7.61 -26.18 -2.68
N THR A 203 7.74 -24.88 -2.75
CA THR A 203 8.97 -24.14 -2.49
C THR A 203 8.64 -22.88 -1.70
N GLU A 204 9.40 -22.62 -0.67
CA GLU A 204 9.34 -21.35 0.04
C GLU A 204 10.08 -20.27 -0.77
N GLN A 205 9.50 -19.09 -0.82
CA GLN A 205 10.04 -17.92 -1.52
C GLN A 205 10.41 -16.83 -0.53
N GLN A 206 11.39 -15.97 -0.90
CA GLN A 206 11.70 -14.74 -0.15
C GLN A 206 10.94 -13.56 -0.74
N THR A 207 10.87 -13.48 -2.05
CA THR A 207 10.15 -12.42 -2.76
C THR A 207 9.43 -12.99 -3.98
N GLN A 208 8.28 -12.40 -4.34
CA GLN A 208 7.54 -12.76 -5.55
C GLN A 208 6.76 -11.57 -6.09
N ASP A 209 6.75 -11.45 -7.42
CA ASP A 209 5.95 -10.44 -8.12
C ASP A 209 4.58 -11.00 -8.49
N VAL A 210 3.54 -10.17 -8.32
CA VAL A 210 2.16 -10.40 -8.79
C VAL A 210 1.77 -9.24 -9.70
N ASP A 211 1.36 -9.52 -10.93
CA ASP A 211 1.12 -8.50 -11.95
C ASP A 211 -0.39 -8.26 -12.15
N PHE A 212 -0.85 -7.02 -11.93
CA PHE A 212 -2.20 -6.54 -12.21
C PHE A 212 -2.27 -5.59 -13.40
N SER A 213 -1.13 -5.12 -13.91
CA SER A 213 -1.07 -4.06 -14.91
C SER A 213 -1.77 -4.41 -16.21
N ARG A 214 -1.78 -5.69 -16.58
CA ARG A 214 -2.41 -6.15 -17.83
C ARG A 214 -3.92 -6.24 -17.75
N GLU A 215 -4.47 -6.50 -16.57
CA GLU A 215 -5.90 -6.74 -16.38
C GLU A 215 -6.71 -5.45 -16.21
N LEU A 216 -6.08 -4.45 -15.64
CA LEU A 216 -6.67 -3.16 -15.31
C LEU A 216 -6.09 -2.03 -16.14
N ALA A 217 -5.72 -2.32 -17.39
CA ALA A 217 -5.03 -1.39 -18.31
C ALA A 217 -5.72 -0.02 -18.50
N THR A 218 -6.99 0.10 -18.15
CA THR A 218 -7.75 1.36 -18.23
C THR A 218 -8.00 2.02 -16.88
N SER A 219 -7.56 1.40 -15.78
CA SER A 219 -7.75 1.92 -14.43
C SER A 219 -6.47 2.59 -13.95
N MET A 220 -6.61 3.74 -13.33
CA MET A 220 -5.49 4.43 -12.67
C MET A 220 -5.32 3.89 -11.25
N THR A 221 -4.08 3.78 -10.81
CA THR A 221 -3.77 3.46 -9.41
C THR A 221 -4.04 4.69 -8.54
N THR A 222 -4.69 4.49 -7.42
CA THR A 222 -4.95 5.51 -6.41
C THR A 222 -4.07 5.26 -5.19
N ILE A 223 -3.49 6.31 -4.62
CA ILE A 223 -2.83 6.31 -3.32
C ILE A 223 -3.60 7.23 -2.40
N GLU A 224 -4.02 6.73 -1.26
CA GLU A 224 -4.67 7.53 -0.23
C GLU A 224 -3.95 7.38 1.10
N ALA A 225 -3.75 8.49 1.79
CA ALA A 225 -3.20 8.53 3.14
C ALA A 225 -3.96 9.57 3.96
N PRO A 226 -4.68 9.16 5.02
CA PRO A 226 -5.42 10.07 5.88
C PRO A 226 -4.45 10.77 6.84
N LEU A 227 -3.71 11.74 6.34
CA LEU A 227 -2.74 12.54 7.09
C LEU A 227 -3.21 13.98 7.22
N VAL A 228 -3.08 14.55 8.41
CA VAL A 228 -3.40 15.93 8.73
C VAL A 228 -2.12 16.74 8.80
N PRO A 229 -1.95 17.81 8.01
CA PRO A 229 -0.80 18.68 8.13
C PRO A 229 -0.84 19.46 9.46
N ILE A 230 0.31 19.55 10.12
CA ILE A 230 0.46 20.31 11.38
C ILE A 230 1.37 21.53 11.25
N THR A 231 2.03 21.70 10.09
CA THR A 231 2.84 22.88 9.78
C THR A 231 2.57 23.33 8.36
N ALA A 232 2.86 24.60 8.09
CA ALA A 232 3.04 25.06 6.72
C ALA A 232 4.31 24.41 6.12
N PRO A 233 4.42 24.32 4.77
CA PRO A 233 5.63 23.89 4.10
C PRO A 233 6.81 24.81 4.44
N ARG A 234 7.97 24.23 4.80
CA ARG A 234 9.16 24.96 5.20
C ARG A 234 10.34 24.60 4.29
N LYS A 235 11.10 25.60 3.86
CA LYS A 235 12.30 25.38 3.07
C LYS A 235 13.42 24.82 3.95
N ILE A 236 14.05 23.72 3.54
CA ILE A 236 15.21 23.14 4.22
C ILE A 236 16.44 23.98 3.89
N LEU A 237 17.07 24.53 4.92
CA LEU A 237 18.31 25.33 4.81
C LEU A 237 19.54 24.47 5.03
N ALA A 238 19.48 23.49 5.93
CA ALA A 238 20.58 22.59 6.22
C ALA A 238 20.08 21.20 6.61
N GLY A 239 20.72 20.17 6.07
CA GLY A 239 20.48 18.77 6.38
C GLY A 239 21.67 17.91 5.98
N LEU A 240 21.70 16.67 6.43
CA LEU A 240 22.72 15.68 6.10
C LEU A 240 22.13 14.27 6.15
N GLY A 241 22.20 13.54 5.03
CA GLY A 241 21.60 12.20 4.92
C GLY A 241 20.08 12.24 5.18
N ASN A 242 19.64 11.59 6.24
CA ASN A 242 18.26 11.57 6.68
C ASN A 242 17.95 12.54 7.85
N ILE A 243 18.86 13.49 8.13
CA ILE A 243 18.72 14.42 9.25
C ILE A 243 18.45 15.82 8.73
N ILE A 244 17.30 16.41 9.10
CA ILE A 244 17.01 17.82 8.90
C ILE A 244 17.56 18.60 10.10
N ARG A 245 18.41 19.60 9.84
CA ARG A 245 19.02 20.44 10.87
C ARG A 245 18.31 21.77 11.02
N GLN A 246 18.10 22.48 9.90
CA GLN A 246 17.54 23.83 9.89
C GLN A 246 16.53 23.99 8.76
N ILE A 247 15.47 24.68 9.06
CA ILE A 247 14.40 25.07 8.13
C ILE A 247 14.18 26.58 8.22
N GLU A 248 13.57 27.14 7.20
CA GLU A 248 13.16 28.54 7.18
C GLU A 248 11.75 28.70 7.74
N VAL A 249 11.60 29.46 8.83
CA VAL A 249 10.34 29.86 9.44
C VAL A 249 10.32 31.38 9.52
N ASP A 250 9.35 32.01 8.84
CA ASP A 250 9.18 33.47 8.80
C ASP A 250 10.49 34.21 8.42
N GLY A 251 11.21 33.70 7.41
CA GLY A 251 12.47 34.26 6.93
C GLY A 251 13.66 34.04 7.86
N LYS A 252 13.54 33.22 8.91
CA LYS A 252 14.61 32.94 9.88
C LYS A 252 14.99 31.48 9.88
N ALA A 253 16.29 31.20 10.00
CA ALA A 253 16.80 29.85 10.19
C ALA A 253 16.40 29.34 11.57
N THR A 254 15.58 28.29 11.61
CA THR A 254 15.05 27.67 12.84
C THR A 254 15.46 26.19 12.87
N PRO A 255 15.82 25.63 14.05
CA PRO A 255 16.02 24.19 14.17
C PRO A 255 14.75 23.41 13.81
N ALA A 256 14.89 22.37 12.98
CA ALA A 256 13.73 21.63 12.45
C ALA A 256 12.88 20.98 13.54
N SER A 257 13.52 20.42 14.57
CA SER A 257 12.80 19.80 15.68
C SER A 257 12.01 20.80 16.52
N LYS A 258 12.46 22.06 16.61
CA LYS A 258 11.75 23.09 17.38
C LYS A 258 10.40 23.45 16.76
N GLU A 259 10.34 23.56 15.44
CA GLU A 259 9.08 23.79 14.72
C GLU A 259 8.12 22.61 14.96
N LEU A 260 8.63 21.38 14.85
CA LEU A 260 7.84 20.17 15.11
C LEU A 260 7.32 20.13 16.55
N GLU A 261 8.17 20.43 17.55
CA GLU A 261 7.79 20.45 18.97
C GLU A 261 6.64 21.41 19.22
N ILE A 262 6.74 22.62 18.67
CA ILE A 262 5.69 23.66 18.79
C ILE A 262 4.39 23.16 18.13
N ALA A 263 4.46 22.62 16.92
CA ALA A 263 3.31 22.14 16.18
C ALA A 263 2.60 20.99 16.90
N VAL A 264 3.37 20.01 17.41
CA VAL A 264 2.84 18.88 18.17
C VAL A 264 2.21 19.34 19.48
N GLN A 265 2.86 20.26 20.22
CA GLN A 265 2.30 20.81 21.45
C GLN A 265 0.97 21.54 21.20
N THR A 266 0.89 22.34 20.13
CA THR A 266 -0.32 23.03 19.74
C THR A 266 -1.45 22.04 19.40
N LEU A 267 -1.12 20.95 18.70
CA LEU A 267 -2.07 19.88 18.41
C LEU A 267 -2.59 19.22 19.69
N PHE A 268 -1.71 18.91 20.65
CA PHE A 268 -2.09 18.31 21.92
C PHE A 268 -2.99 19.22 22.76
N ASP A 269 -2.63 20.52 22.86
CA ASP A 269 -3.42 21.49 23.60
C ASP A 269 -4.83 21.65 23.00
N ARG A 270 -4.95 21.55 21.68
CA ARG A 270 -6.24 21.57 20.98
C ARG A 270 -7.05 20.31 21.28
N ARG A 271 -6.49 19.12 21.06
CA ARG A 271 -7.17 17.83 21.34
C ARG A 271 -7.66 17.73 22.79
N LEU A 272 -6.88 18.24 23.75
CA LEU A 272 -7.28 18.31 25.16
C LEU A 272 -8.48 19.23 25.38
N LYS A 273 -8.53 20.39 24.72
CA LYS A 273 -9.68 21.32 24.82
C LYS A 273 -10.96 20.72 24.22
N GLU A 274 -10.83 19.89 23.19
CA GLU A 274 -11.94 19.19 22.53
C GLU A 274 -12.38 17.93 23.28
N GLY A 275 -11.68 17.57 24.36
CA GLY A 275 -12.04 16.40 25.20
C GLY A 275 -11.65 15.07 24.62
N HIS A 276 -10.76 15.03 23.63
CA HIS A 276 -10.25 13.77 23.09
C HIS A 276 -9.32 13.10 24.10
N GLU A 277 -9.58 11.83 24.37
CA GLU A 277 -8.67 10.99 25.14
C GLU A 277 -7.45 10.64 24.26
N PHE A 278 -6.25 10.81 24.80
CA PHE A 278 -5.04 10.36 24.12
C PHE A 278 -4.90 8.85 24.27
N PRO A 279 -4.78 8.10 23.16
CA PRO A 279 -4.38 6.72 23.28
C PRO A 279 -2.99 6.66 23.94
N PRO A 280 -2.76 5.70 24.83
CA PRO A 280 -1.44 5.51 25.43
C PRO A 280 -0.45 5.13 24.33
N GLY A 281 0.52 6.01 24.06
CA GLY A 281 1.58 5.73 23.08
C GLY A 281 2.08 7.00 22.37
N PRO A 282 3.19 6.88 21.63
CA PRO A 282 3.71 7.99 20.83
C PRO A 282 2.78 8.26 19.63
N VAL A 283 2.51 9.53 19.38
CA VAL A 283 1.82 9.94 18.15
C VAL A 283 2.76 9.74 16.96
N GLY A 284 2.31 9.04 15.93
CA GLY A 284 3.04 8.93 14.68
C GLY A 284 3.11 10.28 13.97
N VAL A 285 4.29 10.68 13.55
CA VAL A 285 4.50 11.92 12.81
C VAL A 285 5.26 11.60 11.52
N TRP A 286 4.82 12.20 10.42
CA TRP A 286 5.40 12.03 9.09
C TRP A 286 5.89 13.36 8.54
N ALA A 287 6.90 13.29 7.70
CA ALA A 287 7.41 14.39 6.91
C ALA A 287 7.23 14.08 5.42
N VAL A 288 6.61 14.99 4.67
CA VAL A 288 6.65 14.97 3.22
C VAL A 288 7.79 15.90 2.78
N VAL A 289 8.76 15.36 2.06
CA VAL A 289 9.91 16.11 1.55
C VAL A 289 9.82 16.22 0.04
N ILE A 290 9.80 17.45 -0.48
CA ILE A 290 9.74 17.77 -1.89
C ILE A 290 11.09 18.25 -2.37
N PRO A 291 11.77 17.54 -3.31
CA PRO A 291 13.09 17.92 -3.83
C PRO A 291 13.06 19.26 -4.59
N PRO A 292 14.14 20.03 -4.58
CA PRO A 292 14.19 21.35 -5.23
C PRO A 292 14.00 21.29 -6.75
N ALA A 293 14.46 20.23 -7.41
CA ALA A 293 14.35 20.05 -8.84
C ALA A 293 12.90 19.82 -9.34
N THR A 294 11.99 19.48 -8.43
CA THR A 294 10.59 19.22 -8.72
C THR A 294 9.66 20.34 -8.31
N THR A 295 10.18 21.31 -7.56
CA THR A 295 9.41 22.46 -7.08
C THR A 295 9.15 23.41 -8.24
N GLN A 296 8.02 23.27 -8.92
CA GLN A 296 7.52 24.29 -9.83
C GLN A 296 6.79 25.38 -9.03
N LEU A 297 6.70 26.59 -9.55
CA LEU A 297 5.97 27.69 -8.90
C LEU A 297 4.52 27.28 -8.51
N THR A 298 3.87 26.48 -9.36
CA THR A 298 2.52 25.95 -9.11
C THR A 298 2.46 24.99 -7.92
N ASP A 299 3.54 24.30 -7.59
CA ASP A 299 3.56 23.39 -6.44
C ASP A 299 3.75 24.16 -5.13
N VAL A 300 4.53 25.26 -5.16
CA VAL A 300 4.69 26.16 -4.01
C VAL A 300 3.38 26.91 -3.74
N GLU A 301 2.70 27.38 -4.78
CA GLU A 301 1.38 28.03 -4.66
C GLU A 301 0.33 27.10 -4.05
N ARG A 302 0.29 25.82 -4.45
CA ARG A 302 -0.57 24.81 -3.82
C ARG A 302 -0.21 24.54 -2.36
N MET A 303 1.09 24.54 -2.04
CA MET A 303 1.56 24.37 -0.66
C MET A 303 1.15 25.58 0.19
N ASP A 304 1.15 26.79 -0.37
CA ASP A 304 0.67 27.99 0.29
C ASP A 304 -0.85 28.00 0.45
N GLU A 305 -1.61 27.46 -0.51
CA GLU A 305 -3.06 27.23 -0.35
C GLU A 305 -3.35 26.28 0.81
N TRP A 306 -2.55 25.23 0.99
CA TRP A 306 -2.70 24.31 2.13
C TRP A 306 -2.23 24.93 3.45
N ALA A 307 -1.22 25.78 3.43
CA ALA A 307 -0.84 26.56 4.60
C ALA A 307 -1.99 27.51 5.04
N ASN A 308 -2.73 28.04 4.08
CA ASN A 308 -3.89 28.90 4.36
C ASN A 308 -5.11 28.10 4.88
N MET A 309 -5.23 26.79 4.53
CA MET A 309 -6.21 25.89 5.14
C MET A 309 -5.89 25.59 6.63
N LEU A 310 -4.64 25.79 7.05
CA LEU A 310 -4.19 25.65 8.44
C LEU A 310 -4.52 26.89 9.30
N ASN A 311 -5.17 27.92 8.76
CA ASN A 311 -5.56 29.08 9.54
C ASN A 311 -6.50 28.69 10.69
N GLU A 312 -6.24 29.27 11.85
CA GLU A 312 -6.67 28.88 13.19
C GLU A 312 -8.19 28.64 13.37
N ASP A 313 -9.02 29.21 12.50
CA ASP A 313 -10.49 29.12 12.62
C ASP A 313 -11.11 27.91 11.86
N SER A 314 -10.42 27.32 10.87
CA SER A 314 -10.96 26.22 10.06
C SER A 314 -10.57 24.83 10.52
N MET A 315 -9.56 24.72 11.40
CA MET A 315 -9.03 23.43 11.85
C MET A 315 -9.79 22.80 13.04
N ALA A 316 -10.82 23.46 13.56
CA ALA A 316 -11.33 23.20 14.90
C ALA A 316 -12.34 22.04 14.99
N GLU A 317 -12.94 21.56 13.92
CA GLU A 317 -14.12 20.71 14.10
C GLU A 317 -13.95 19.23 13.79
N ASP A 318 -12.99 18.79 12.93
CA ASP A 318 -12.85 17.37 12.65
C ASP A 318 -11.52 17.01 11.93
N GLU A 319 -10.53 16.50 12.66
CA GLU A 319 -9.25 16.03 12.07
C GLU A 319 -9.47 14.93 11.02
N TRP A 320 -10.45 14.06 11.23
CA TRP A 320 -10.79 13.04 10.25
C TRP A 320 -11.38 13.63 8.97
N LYS A 321 -12.24 14.64 9.09
CA LYS A 321 -12.79 15.34 7.93
C LYS A 321 -11.68 15.97 7.09
N GLN A 322 -10.73 16.65 7.74
CA GLN A 322 -9.55 17.19 7.06
C GLN A 322 -8.69 16.09 6.43
N ALA A 323 -8.43 15.00 7.17
CA ALA A 323 -7.66 13.87 6.64
C ALA A 323 -8.34 13.24 5.42
N LEU A 324 -9.67 13.16 5.40
CA LEU A 324 -10.44 12.66 4.26
C LEU A 324 -10.42 13.63 3.07
N GLU A 325 -10.53 14.93 3.31
CA GLU A 325 -10.42 15.95 2.28
C GLU A 325 -9.01 15.93 1.65
N MET A 326 -7.98 15.62 2.45
CA MET A 326 -6.59 15.61 2.03
C MET A 326 -6.04 14.21 1.62
N LYS A 327 -6.81 13.14 1.77
CA LYS A 327 -6.33 11.76 1.55
C LYS A 327 -5.66 11.52 0.20
N GLY A 328 -6.11 12.19 -0.85
CA GLY A 328 -5.54 12.12 -2.20
C GLY A 328 -4.34 13.03 -2.45
N HIS A 329 -4.02 13.96 -1.55
CA HIS A 329 -2.93 14.94 -1.76
C HIS A 329 -1.55 14.27 -1.75
N VAL A 330 -1.38 13.21 -0.95
CA VAL A 330 -0.13 12.42 -0.92
C VAL A 330 0.18 11.86 -2.30
N GLN A 331 -0.83 11.38 -3.06
CA GLN A 331 -0.64 10.93 -4.43
C GLN A 331 -0.10 12.07 -5.33
N GLY A 332 -0.66 13.27 -5.22
CA GLY A 332 -0.18 14.44 -5.94
C GLY A 332 1.27 14.76 -5.60
N PHE A 333 1.65 14.75 -4.33
CA PHE A 333 3.03 14.95 -3.90
C PHE A 333 3.98 13.90 -4.49
N LEU A 334 3.64 12.62 -4.36
CA LEU A 334 4.43 11.52 -4.90
C LEU A 334 4.58 11.63 -6.42
N GLY A 335 3.51 11.99 -7.14
CA GLY A 335 3.54 12.23 -8.59
C GLY A 335 4.50 13.35 -9.00
N HIS A 336 4.78 14.30 -8.10
CA HIS A 336 5.76 15.36 -8.30
C HIS A 336 7.17 15.03 -7.74
N GLY A 337 7.40 13.78 -7.33
CA GLY A 337 8.70 13.30 -6.85
C GLY A 337 8.97 13.61 -5.38
N ALA A 338 7.96 13.99 -4.60
CA ALA A 338 8.07 14.04 -3.15
C ALA A 338 8.18 12.64 -2.56
N ARG A 339 8.63 12.57 -1.31
CA ARG A 339 8.76 11.33 -0.55
C ARG A 339 8.14 11.50 0.83
N VAL A 340 7.49 10.46 1.30
CA VAL A 340 6.94 10.39 2.66
C VAL A 340 7.95 9.69 3.55
N TYR A 341 8.20 10.23 4.73
CA TYR A 341 9.12 9.67 5.72
C TYR A 341 8.48 9.71 7.10
N ARG A 342 8.58 8.62 7.83
CA ARG A 342 8.28 8.63 9.26
C ARG A 342 9.36 9.39 10.01
N ILE A 343 8.99 10.19 10.99
CA ILE A 343 9.92 10.86 11.89
C ILE A 343 10.27 9.90 13.02
N LEU A 344 11.56 9.53 13.12
CA LEU A 344 12.04 8.57 14.13
C LEU A 344 12.39 9.25 15.46
N SER A 345 12.95 10.46 15.40
CA SER A 345 13.31 11.23 16.59
C SER A 345 13.43 12.72 16.27
N GLY A 346 13.10 13.53 17.26
CA GLY A 346 13.22 15.00 17.18
C GLY A 346 13.39 15.61 18.58
N GLY A 347 14.12 16.69 18.66
CA GLY A 347 14.09 17.72 19.68
C GLY A 347 14.77 17.50 21.01
N GLY A 348 14.59 16.43 21.68
CA GLY A 348 14.95 16.26 23.10
C GLY A 348 16.42 16.03 23.44
N GLY A 349 17.32 16.19 22.48
CA GLY A 349 18.75 15.93 22.69
C GLY A 349 19.50 17.04 23.47
N TRP A 350 20.44 16.63 24.30
CA TRP A 350 21.36 17.55 25.00
C TRP A 350 22.60 17.85 24.12
N GLY A 351 23.05 19.10 24.12
CA GLY A 351 24.30 19.52 23.45
C GLY A 351 24.15 19.61 21.91
N LYS A 352 25.10 19.03 21.16
CA LYS A 352 25.20 19.16 19.70
C LYS A 352 24.03 18.46 18.93
N LYS A 353 23.27 17.59 19.58
CA LYS A 353 22.12 16.89 18.97
C LYS A 353 20.78 17.65 19.12
N GLN A 354 20.79 18.74 19.89
CA GLN A 354 19.59 19.57 20.06
C GLN A 354 19.21 20.22 18.72
N GLY A 355 17.94 20.13 18.38
CA GLY A 355 17.40 20.78 17.17
C GLY A 355 17.43 19.92 15.91
N LEU A 356 17.98 18.71 15.96
CA LEU A 356 18.02 17.77 14.82
C LEU A 356 16.72 16.98 14.73
N LEU A 357 16.28 16.71 13.51
CA LEU A 357 15.13 15.86 13.19
C LEU A 357 15.58 14.70 12.30
N SER A 358 15.39 13.46 12.77
CA SER A 358 15.77 12.26 12.04
C SER A 358 14.55 11.65 11.35
N LEU A 359 14.65 11.44 10.04
CA LEU A 359 13.68 10.76 9.21
C LEU A 359 14.05 9.28 9.07
N ASP A 360 13.05 8.40 8.84
CA ASP A 360 13.29 7.01 8.47
C ASP A 360 13.91 6.97 7.06
N PRO A 361 15.15 6.50 6.89
CA PRO A 361 15.80 6.48 5.59
C PRO A 361 15.28 5.35 4.68
N GLU A 362 14.50 4.42 5.22
CA GLU A 362 14.02 3.24 4.54
C GLU A 362 12.92 3.60 3.53
N THR A 363 13.27 3.76 2.26
CA THR A 363 12.31 4.09 1.19
C THR A 363 12.13 2.95 0.19
N LYS A 364 13.03 1.96 0.22
CA LYS A 364 12.99 0.77 -0.63
C LYS A 364 13.01 -0.47 0.25
N TYR A 365 12.24 -1.47 -0.14
CA TYR A 365 12.30 -2.76 0.53
C TYR A 365 13.62 -3.46 0.21
N SER A 366 14.37 -3.83 1.25
CA SER A 366 15.54 -4.68 1.15
C SER A 366 15.34 -5.96 1.97
N PRO A 367 15.49 -7.14 1.39
CA PRO A 367 15.38 -8.39 2.12
C PRO A 367 16.60 -8.72 2.98
N SER A 368 17.71 -7.98 2.88
CA SER A 368 18.95 -8.24 3.61
C SER A 368 19.40 -7.03 4.44
N GLU A 369 19.80 -7.27 5.71
CA GLU A 369 20.42 -6.23 6.54
C GLU A 369 21.77 -5.74 5.95
N GLU A 370 22.46 -6.60 5.17
CA GLU A 370 23.71 -6.23 4.51
C GLU A 370 23.47 -5.23 3.37
N ASP A 371 22.38 -5.39 2.61
CA ASP A 371 22.01 -4.44 1.56
C ASP A 371 21.60 -3.07 2.15
N ASP A 372 21.02 -3.04 3.35
CA ASP A 372 20.70 -1.81 4.05
C ASP A 372 21.95 -1.06 4.51
N LEU A 373 22.94 -1.78 5.03
CA LEU A 373 24.21 -1.18 5.42
C LEU A 373 24.98 -0.66 4.20
N ASP A 374 25.01 -1.43 3.12
CA ASP A 374 25.66 -1.02 1.87
C ASP A 374 24.92 0.15 1.20
N SER A 375 23.60 0.20 1.26
CA SER A 375 22.80 1.32 0.77
C SER A 375 23.04 2.57 1.62
N PHE A 376 23.13 2.42 2.95
CA PHE A 376 23.47 3.48 3.87
C PHE A 376 24.91 4.00 3.64
N ILE A 377 25.89 3.10 3.49
CA ILE A 377 27.28 3.45 3.18
C ILE A 377 27.37 4.15 1.81
N ARG A 378 26.66 3.68 0.79
CA ARG A 378 26.63 4.33 -0.53
C ARG A 378 25.98 5.71 -0.47
N SER A 379 24.90 5.88 0.29
CA SER A 379 24.27 7.21 0.47
C SER A 379 25.20 8.20 1.17
N PHE A 380 26.08 7.71 2.05
CA PHE A 380 27.12 8.52 2.71
C PHE A 380 28.33 8.78 1.82
N SER A 381 28.75 7.80 1.01
CA SER A 381 29.94 7.89 0.16
C SER A 381 29.71 8.79 -1.07
N SER A 382 28.51 8.78 -1.65
CA SER A 382 28.15 9.63 -2.79
C SER A 382 28.16 11.14 -2.49
N GLN A 383 28.12 11.52 -1.21
CA GLN A 383 28.29 12.93 -0.78
C GLN A 383 29.73 13.45 -0.91
N HIS A 384 30.74 12.57 -0.99
CA HIS A 384 32.14 12.98 -1.10
C HIS A 384 32.61 13.24 -2.53
N ASP A 385 31.92 12.69 -3.54
CA ASP A 385 32.32 12.77 -4.95
C ASP A 385 31.68 13.92 -5.76
N GLY A 386 31.16 14.95 -5.09
CA GLY A 386 30.68 16.18 -5.76
C GLY A 386 29.38 16.04 -6.57
N HIS A 387 28.75 14.88 -6.62
CA HIS A 387 27.41 14.68 -7.15
C HIS A 387 26.38 14.79 -6.01
N ALA A 388 26.12 16.02 -5.59
CA ALA A 388 25.24 16.39 -4.48
C ALA A 388 23.75 16.15 -4.83
N GLN A 389 23.28 14.89 -4.98
CA GLN A 389 21.85 14.69 -5.32
C GLN A 389 21.16 13.44 -4.77
N GLU A 390 21.75 12.61 -3.91
CA GLU A 390 21.07 11.39 -3.43
C GLU A 390 20.84 11.32 -1.90
N GLY A 391 21.04 12.38 -1.14
CA GLY A 391 20.63 12.41 0.27
C GLY A 391 19.11 12.53 0.41
N VAL A 392 18.53 11.85 1.41
CA VAL A 392 17.09 11.97 1.78
C VAL A 392 16.67 13.43 1.92
N VAL A 393 17.59 14.27 2.45
CA VAL A 393 17.38 15.69 2.72
C VAL A 393 18.42 16.53 1.98
N ALA A 394 18.00 17.22 0.93
CA ALA A 394 18.84 18.18 0.20
C ALA A 394 18.49 19.63 0.60
N PRO A 395 19.48 20.52 0.84
CA PRO A 395 19.22 21.95 1.01
C PRO A 395 18.44 22.52 -0.18
N GLY A 396 17.44 23.35 0.11
CA GLY A 396 16.53 23.90 -0.90
C GLY A 396 15.29 23.06 -1.18
N SER A 397 15.20 21.82 -0.65
CA SER A 397 13.95 21.06 -0.59
C SER A 397 12.95 21.74 0.34
N TYR A 398 11.66 21.39 0.18
CA TYR A 398 10.63 21.76 1.14
C TYR A 398 10.24 20.55 2.00
N VAL A 399 9.88 20.80 3.25
CA VAL A 399 9.35 19.80 4.18
C VAL A 399 8.05 20.30 4.81
N GLN A 400 7.08 19.41 4.97
CA GLN A 400 5.86 19.66 5.72
C GLN A 400 5.62 18.49 6.68
N TYR A 401 5.14 18.77 7.90
CA TYR A 401 4.89 17.76 8.92
C TYR A 401 3.41 17.41 9.01
N PHE A 402 3.15 16.13 9.23
CA PHE A 402 1.81 15.55 9.27
C PHE A 402 1.66 14.60 10.45
N VAL A 403 0.43 14.40 10.89
CA VAL A 403 0.04 13.38 11.88
C VAL A 403 -1.13 12.56 11.34
N SER A 404 -1.32 11.35 11.85
CA SER A 404 -2.56 10.61 11.65
C SER A 404 -3.66 11.12 12.60
N PRO A 405 -4.93 11.13 12.16
CA PRO A 405 -6.05 11.43 13.05
C PRO A 405 -6.17 10.36 14.14
N PRO A 406 -6.79 10.67 15.28
CA PRO A 406 -6.97 9.71 16.37
C PRO A 406 -7.84 8.53 15.95
N ALA A 407 -7.43 7.31 16.27
CA ALA A 407 -8.19 6.10 15.94
C ALA A 407 -9.60 6.07 16.57
N THR A 408 -9.76 6.70 17.76
CA THR A 408 -11.03 6.77 18.49
C THR A 408 -12.11 7.52 17.74
N ALA A 409 -11.77 8.53 16.95
CA ALA A 409 -12.73 9.33 16.18
C ALA A 409 -13.16 8.65 14.86
N LYS A 410 -12.54 7.53 14.49
CA LYS A 410 -12.85 6.80 13.24
C LYS A 410 -14.26 6.19 13.25
N SER A 411 -14.77 5.78 14.41
CA SER A 411 -16.10 5.17 14.54
C SER A 411 -17.27 6.15 14.32
N GLU A 412 -17.00 7.45 14.40
CA GLU A 412 -18.00 8.52 14.26
C GLU A 412 -18.15 9.01 12.81
N LEU A 413 -17.30 8.50 11.90
CA LEU A 413 -17.38 8.90 10.50
C LEU A 413 -18.69 8.43 9.86
N PRO A 414 -19.37 9.28 9.10
CA PRO A 414 -20.52 8.84 8.33
C PRO A 414 -20.09 7.74 7.35
N GLN A 415 -20.71 6.56 7.44
CA GLN A 415 -20.50 5.43 6.53
C GLN A 415 -21.08 5.72 5.13
N GLY A 416 -20.76 6.84 4.55
CA GLY A 416 -21.49 7.41 3.41
C GLY A 416 -20.72 7.57 2.11
N ASP A 417 -19.43 7.26 2.06
CA ASP A 417 -18.73 7.25 0.78
C ASP A 417 -18.86 5.87 0.14
N ASP A 418 -19.61 5.79 -0.98
CA ASP A 418 -19.82 4.58 -1.80
C ASP A 418 -18.53 4.05 -2.47
N THR A 419 -17.36 4.58 -2.14
CA THR A 419 -16.08 4.13 -2.70
C THR A 419 -15.67 2.81 -2.08
N SER A 420 -15.98 1.73 -2.75
CA SER A 420 -15.43 0.41 -2.43
C SER A 420 -14.16 0.15 -3.23
N THR A 421 -13.23 -0.61 -2.65
CA THR A 421 -11.99 -1.01 -3.34
C THR A 421 -12.17 -2.34 -4.07
N SER A 422 -11.52 -2.46 -5.23
CA SER A 422 -11.47 -3.72 -5.97
C SER A 422 -10.16 -4.47 -5.72
N ILE A 423 -9.04 -3.75 -5.71
CA ILE A 423 -7.71 -4.24 -5.33
C ILE A 423 -7.11 -3.17 -4.44
N ALA A 424 -6.67 -3.54 -3.23
CA ALA A 424 -6.09 -2.58 -2.32
C ALA A 424 -5.06 -3.20 -1.37
N PHE A 425 -3.94 -2.51 -1.20
CA PHE A 425 -2.88 -2.86 -0.27
C PHE A 425 -2.69 -1.70 0.69
N GLY A 426 -2.76 -1.97 2.00
CA GLY A 426 -2.79 -0.93 3.02
C GLY A 426 -1.73 -1.10 4.10
N ALA A 427 -1.47 0.00 4.79
CA ALA A 427 -0.70 0.04 6.02
C ALA A 427 -1.63 0.06 7.24
N SER A 428 -1.29 -0.68 8.29
CA SER A 428 -2.03 -0.75 9.54
C SER A 428 -1.13 -0.54 10.74
N GLU A 429 -1.70 -0.17 11.88
CA GLU A 429 -0.97 -0.22 13.13
C GLU A 429 -0.71 -1.68 13.56
N ALA A 430 0.47 -1.95 14.11
CA ALA A 430 0.84 -3.27 14.59
C ALA A 430 -0.13 -3.80 15.67
N SER A 431 -0.63 -2.91 16.53
CA SER A 431 -1.59 -3.24 17.60
C SER A 431 -2.95 -3.72 17.07
N LEU A 432 -3.40 -3.19 15.94
CA LEU A 432 -4.66 -3.60 15.29
C LEU A 432 -4.51 -4.96 14.61
N ALA A 433 -3.35 -5.23 14.04
CA ALA A 433 -3.05 -6.49 13.40
C ALA A 433 -2.88 -7.66 14.42
N GLU A 434 -2.63 -7.36 15.69
CA GLU A 434 -2.50 -8.36 16.77
C GLU A 434 -3.82 -8.81 17.35
N ASN A 435 -4.90 -8.07 17.16
CA ASN A 435 -6.21 -8.45 17.67
C ASN A 435 -6.67 -9.77 17.05
N SER A 436 -6.99 -10.73 17.92
CA SER A 436 -7.65 -11.96 17.46
C SER A 436 -9.00 -11.62 16.82
N PRO A 437 -9.44 -12.40 15.80
CA PRO A 437 -10.74 -12.18 15.18
C PRO A 437 -11.84 -12.06 16.24
N SER A 438 -12.64 -11.01 16.15
CA SER A 438 -13.73 -10.77 17.11
C SER A 438 -14.68 -11.97 17.18
N THR A 439 -15.00 -12.42 18.39
CA THR A 439 -15.93 -13.54 18.61
C THR A 439 -17.41 -13.12 18.58
N GLY A 440 -17.70 -11.84 18.36
CA GLY A 440 -19.01 -11.22 18.59
C GLY A 440 -19.94 -11.08 17.37
N GLY A 441 -19.66 -11.75 16.24
CA GLY A 441 -20.52 -11.67 15.03
C GLY A 441 -21.24 -12.99 14.72
N PRO A 442 -22.19 -13.02 13.76
CA PRO A 442 -22.78 -14.26 13.28
C PRO A 442 -21.69 -15.21 12.79
N SER A 443 -21.76 -16.48 13.24
CA SER A 443 -20.78 -17.50 12.87
C SER A 443 -20.76 -17.73 11.36
N GLY A 444 -19.61 -17.64 10.71
CA GLY A 444 -19.46 -17.98 9.31
C GLY A 444 -18.49 -17.09 8.56
N TRP A 445 -18.34 -17.40 7.27
CA TRP A 445 -17.52 -16.65 6.33
C TRP A 445 -18.40 -15.72 5.48
N LYS A 446 -17.99 -14.47 5.34
CA LYS A 446 -18.63 -13.50 4.44
C LYS A 446 -17.84 -13.41 3.14
N LEU A 447 -18.47 -13.70 2.02
CA LEU A 447 -17.90 -13.55 0.68
C LEU A 447 -18.04 -12.11 0.20
N ASN A 448 -16.96 -11.52 -0.29
CA ASN A 448 -16.91 -10.21 -0.94
C ASN A 448 -16.40 -10.40 -2.38
N PRO A 449 -17.31 -10.38 -3.38
CA PRO A 449 -16.94 -10.54 -4.77
C PRO A 449 -16.20 -9.32 -5.29
N ASP A 450 -15.36 -9.55 -6.30
CA ASP A 450 -14.58 -8.51 -6.98
C ASP A 450 -13.73 -7.64 -6.01
N HIS A 451 -13.17 -8.29 -4.98
CA HIS A 451 -12.28 -7.67 -4.00
C HIS A 451 -11.05 -8.55 -3.76
N PHE A 452 -9.86 -7.93 -3.79
CA PHE A 452 -8.59 -8.57 -3.45
C PHE A 452 -7.69 -7.57 -2.72
N GLY A 453 -7.17 -7.93 -1.55
CA GLY A 453 -6.30 -7.00 -0.83
C GLY A 453 -5.72 -7.55 0.45
N ALA A 454 -4.75 -6.82 0.97
CA ALA A 454 -4.05 -7.12 2.22
C ALA A 454 -3.59 -5.86 2.92
N VAL A 455 -3.30 -5.97 4.20
CA VAL A 455 -2.63 -4.93 4.98
C VAL A 455 -1.35 -5.47 5.63
N THR A 456 -0.41 -4.56 5.85
CA THR A 456 0.86 -4.83 6.55
C THR A 456 1.09 -3.80 7.66
N SER A 457 1.68 -4.24 8.75
CA SER A 457 2.12 -3.37 9.86
C SER A 457 3.52 -2.79 9.66
N HIS A 458 4.22 -3.18 8.60
CA HIS A 458 5.60 -2.77 8.31
C HIS A 458 5.69 -1.60 7.31
N GLY A 459 4.54 -1.11 6.81
CA GLY A 459 4.46 -0.12 5.75
C GLY A 459 4.62 -0.72 4.35
N LEU A 460 4.10 0.00 3.36
CA LEU A 460 4.17 -0.34 1.94
C LEU A 460 5.34 0.40 1.30
N PHE A 461 6.13 -0.28 0.48
CA PHE A 461 7.19 0.36 -0.30
C PHE A 461 6.68 0.58 -1.72
N ILE A 462 6.61 1.84 -2.12
CA ILE A 462 6.09 2.26 -3.42
C ILE A 462 7.26 2.71 -4.28
N THR A 463 7.42 2.07 -5.44
CA THR A 463 8.40 2.47 -6.45
C THR A 463 7.72 2.66 -7.79
N SER A 464 8.05 3.72 -8.50
CA SER A 464 7.52 3.97 -9.85
C SER A 464 8.66 4.36 -10.79
N GLU A 465 8.70 3.69 -11.94
CA GLU A 465 9.66 3.97 -13.02
C GLU A 465 9.07 5.02 -13.98
N THR A 466 8.91 6.23 -13.51
CA THR A 466 8.63 7.38 -14.37
C THR A 466 9.93 8.16 -14.63
N ASN A 467 9.87 9.22 -15.43
CA ASN A 467 11.01 10.16 -15.59
C ASN A 467 11.53 10.74 -14.26
N LYS A 468 10.74 10.58 -13.19
CA LYS A 468 11.10 10.91 -11.80
C LYS A 468 10.83 9.66 -10.97
N SER A 469 11.88 8.91 -10.63
CA SER A 469 11.77 7.73 -9.77
C SER A 469 11.09 8.10 -8.45
N ILE A 470 9.96 7.46 -8.15
CA ILE A 470 9.29 7.56 -6.85
C ILE A 470 9.77 6.38 -6.03
N ASP A 471 10.44 6.65 -4.92
CA ASP A 471 10.80 5.64 -3.92
C ASP A 471 10.31 6.15 -2.58
N SER A 472 9.25 5.58 -2.04
CA SER A 472 8.65 6.04 -0.77
C SER A 472 8.11 4.88 0.04
N LYS A 473 8.21 4.97 1.36
CA LYS A 473 7.54 4.09 2.29
C LYS A 473 6.25 4.76 2.77
N LEU A 474 5.14 4.07 2.65
CA LEU A 474 3.83 4.52 3.12
C LEU A 474 3.44 3.66 4.33
N ASP A 475 3.73 4.16 5.52
CA ASP A 475 3.51 3.47 6.80
C ASP A 475 2.55 4.24 7.74
N ALA A 476 1.90 5.28 7.22
CA ALA A 476 0.83 5.94 7.95
C ALA A 476 -0.40 5.01 8.06
N PRO A 477 -1.01 4.90 9.24
CA PRO A 477 -2.19 4.06 9.43
C PRO A 477 -3.32 4.39 8.46
N ASP A 478 -4.07 3.39 8.02
CA ASP A 478 -5.17 3.51 7.05
C ASP A 478 -4.78 4.05 5.66
N SER A 479 -3.48 4.19 5.40
CA SER A 479 -2.99 4.47 4.05
C SER A 479 -3.10 3.23 3.17
N TRP A 480 -3.41 3.44 1.89
CA TRP A 480 -3.50 2.35 0.94
C TRP A 480 -3.16 2.77 -0.50
N ILE A 481 -2.84 1.77 -1.32
CA ILE A 481 -2.62 1.89 -2.76
C ILE A 481 -3.42 0.80 -3.48
N GLY A 482 -4.06 1.13 -4.61
CA GLY A 482 -4.82 0.16 -5.38
C GLY A 482 -5.81 0.80 -6.34
N TYR A 483 -6.96 0.13 -6.52
CA TYR A 483 -8.02 0.55 -7.44
C TYR A 483 -9.36 0.63 -6.71
N SER A 484 -10.06 1.74 -6.85
CA SER A 484 -11.45 1.92 -6.42
C SER A 484 -12.41 1.33 -7.46
N LYS A 485 -13.65 0.99 -7.02
CA LYS A 485 -14.76 0.58 -7.90
C LYS A 485 -15.50 1.78 -8.44
#